data_6802dd536e4bbfb692be60a49a071d06
#
_entry.id   6802dd536e4bbfb692be60a49a071d06
#
_cell.length_a   1.000
_cell.length_b   1.000
_cell.length_c   1.000
_cell.angle_alpha   90.00
_cell.angle_beta   90.00
_cell.angle_gamma   90.00
#
_symmetry.space_group_name_H-M   'P 1'
#
loop_
_entity.id
_entity.type
_entity.pdbx_description
1 polymer ?
#
loop_
_entity_poly.entity_id
_entity_poly.type
_entity_poly.pdbx_seq_one_letter_code
_entity_poly.pdbx_strand_id
1 'polypeptide(L)'
;MICLKKNNCKSYDKIKEIAAALEFIHCYSLVHDDLPVMDNDDYRRGKFTVHKKYNEAIGVLVGDVLLTEAFGIIANSKSLGNKNKIEIISKLSEYAGFFGMVGGQFVDMESENKKVEIDTLKYIHAHKTGKLLTAAIELPMIALDIEGEKREKMVEYSKLLGITFQIKDDILDIEGDFEEIGKKSNDVENEKTTYPSIFGLDESKRLLQEYLEKARKIISDDFNGNQLFLELTDYFGNRKK
;
A
#
# COMPACT_ATOMS: atom_id res chain seq x y z
N MET A 1 3.50 -13.31 0.05
CA MET A 1 4.19 -14.46 -0.59
C MET A 1 5.58 -14.72 -0.03
N ILE A 2 6.17 -13.75 0.61
CA ILE A 2 7.52 -13.76 1.21
C ILE A 2 7.68 -14.76 2.38
N CYS A 3 6.62 -15.02 3.15
CA CYS A 3 6.67 -15.90 4.33
C CYS A 3 6.70 -17.42 4.07
N LEU A 4 6.66 -17.88 2.82
CA LEU A 4 6.36 -19.29 2.50
C LEU A 4 7.53 -20.09 1.92
N LYS A 5 8.77 -19.66 2.04
CA LYS A 5 9.88 -20.56 1.72
C LYS A 5 10.02 -21.62 2.80
N LYS A 6 9.23 -22.68 2.72
CA LYS A 6 9.53 -24.12 2.90
C LYS A 6 8.26 -24.95 3.19
N ASN A 7 7.90 -25.80 2.23
CA ASN A 7 7.28 -27.11 2.44
C ASN A 7 5.87 -27.24 3.07
N ASN A 8 4.94 -26.27 2.87
CA ASN A 8 3.56 -26.57 3.23
C ASN A 8 2.56 -26.08 2.16
N CYS A 9 2.16 -26.98 1.24
CA CYS A 9 1.16 -26.69 0.19
C CYS A 9 -0.13 -26.06 0.75
N LYS A 10 -0.59 -26.49 1.93
CA LYS A 10 -1.80 -25.96 2.56
C LYS A 10 -1.67 -24.50 2.98
N SER A 11 -0.51 -24.08 3.46
CA SER A 11 -0.26 -22.67 3.81
C SER A 11 -0.16 -21.79 2.57
N TYR A 12 0.39 -22.31 1.46
CA TYR A 12 0.47 -21.59 0.20
C TYR A 12 -0.92 -21.29 -0.37
N ASP A 13 -1.85 -22.27 -0.35
CA ASP A 13 -3.21 -22.09 -0.86
C ASP A 13 -3.99 -21.01 -0.09
N LYS A 14 -3.86 -20.95 1.23
CA LYS A 14 -4.44 -19.88 2.06
C LYS A 14 -3.94 -18.49 1.64
N ILE A 15 -2.64 -18.36 1.42
CA ILE A 15 -2.00 -17.06 1.16
C ILE A 15 -2.22 -16.57 -0.27
N LYS A 16 -2.27 -17.46 -1.27
CA LYS A 16 -2.50 -17.03 -2.65
C LYS A 16 -3.89 -16.40 -2.84
N GLU A 17 -4.92 -16.90 -2.14
CA GLU A 17 -6.27 -16.33 -2.19
C GLU A 17 -6.29 -14.92 -1.57
N ILE A 18 -5.59 -14.73 -0.44
CA ILE A 18 -5.45 -13.41 0.19
C ILE A 18 -4.66 -12.45 -0.72
N ALA A 19 -3.56 -12.92 -1.32
CA ALA A 19 -2.78 -12.11 -2.24
C ALA A 19 -3.60 -11.67 -3.46
N ALA A 20 -4.43 -12.57 -4.00
CA ALA A 20 -5.34 -12.24 -5.10
C ALA A 20 -6.40 -11.20 -4.68
N ALA A 21 -7.01 -11.36 -3.51
CA ALA A 21 -7.97 -10.39 -2.98
C ALA A 21 -7.34 -9.01 -2.78
N LEU A 22 -6.14 -8.94 -2.21
CA LEU A 22 -5.40 -7.69 -2.05
C LEU A 22 -5.03 -7.04 -3.39
N GLU A 23 -4.60 -7.84 -4.37
CA GLU A 23 -4.31 -7.32 -5.71
C GLU A 23 -5.58 -6.77 -6.38
N PHE A 24 -6.75 -7.41 -6.17
CA PHE A 24 -8.03 -6.89 -6.68
C PHE A 24 -8.39 -5.56 -6.02
N ILE A 25 -8.19 -5.42 -4.69
CA ILE A 25 -8.35 -4.14 -3.99
C ILE A 25 -7.40 -3.08 -4.56
N HIS A 26 -6.13 -3.43 -4.76
CA HIS A 26 -5.16 -2.51 -5.36
C HIS A 26 -5.52 -2.14 -6.80
N CYS A 27 -5.91 -3.12 -7.62
CA CYS A 27 -6.28 -2.86 -9.01
C CYS A 27 -7.52 -1.98 -9.14
N TYR A 28 -8.56 -2.21 -8.31
CA TYR A 28 -9.74 -1.37 -8.39
C TYR A 28 -9.42 0.08 -8.02
N SER A 29 -8.60 0.30 -6.98
CA SER A 29 -8.25 1.66 -6.58
C SER A 29 -7.52 2.40 -7.70
N LEU A 30 -6.57 1.73 -8.38
CA LEU A 30 -5.88 2.32 -9.52
C LEU A 30 -6.81 2.60 -10.72
N VAL A 31 -7.76 1.68 -11.01
CA VAL A 31 -8.73 1.89 -12.10
C VAL A 31 -9.64 3.07 -11.83
N HIS A 32 -10.07 3.26 -10.58
CA HIS A 32 -10.90 4.39 -10.19
C HIS A 32 -10.09 5.69 -10.08
N ASP A 33 -8.86 5.64 -9.55
CA ASP A 33 -7.97 6.81 -9.51
C ASP A 33 -7.67 7.36 -10.92
N ASP A 34 -7.55 6.49 -11.92
CA ASP A 34 -7.30 6.90 -13.31
C ASP A 34 -8.48 7.64 -13.97
N LEU A 35 -9.72 7.57 -13.42
CA LEU A 35 -10.91 8.18 -14.04
C LEU A 35 -10.78 9.70 -14.16
N PRO A 36 -11.45 10.34 -15.17
CA PRO A 36 -11.42 11.78 -15.37
C PRO A 36 -11.92 12.61 -14.19
N VAL A 37 -12.74 12.03 -13.30
CA VAL A 37 -13.23 12.68 -12.07
C VAL A 37 -12.26 12.57 -10.90
N MET A 38 -11.15 11.85 -11.08
CA MET A 38 -10.07 11.64 -10.13
C MET A 38 -8.77 12.23 -10.71
N ASP A 39 -7.74 11.42 -10.92
CA ASP A 39 -6.43 11.87 -11.41
C ASP A 39 -6.41 12.16 -12.92
N ASN A 40 -7.41 11.71 -13.69
CA ASN A 40 -7.54 11.85 -15.15
C ASN A 40 -6.28 11.35 -15.91
N ASP A 41 -5.77 10.20 -15.52
CA ASP A 41 -4.57 9.60 -16.13
C ASP A 41 -4.91 8.80 -17.39
N ASP A 42 -4.32 9.16 -18.52
CA ASP A 42 -4.48 8.43 -19.80
C ASP A 42 -3.65 7.14 -19.85
N TYR A 43 -2.53 7.07 -19.10
CA TYR A 43 -1.57 5.98 -19.15
C TYR A 43 -1.18 5.49 -17.75
N ARG A 44 -1.10 4.17 -17.59
CA ARG A 44 -0.56 3.51 -16.40
C ARG A 44 0.35 2.35 -16.80
N ARG A 45 1.57 2.32 -16.28
CA ARG A 45 2.58 1.30 -16.60
C ARG A 45 2.81 1.15 -18.11
N GLY A 46 2.80 2.29 -18.84
CA GLY A 46 3.04 2.35 -20.28
C GLY A 46 1.89 1.86 -21.18
N LYS A 47 0.69 1.65 -20.61
CA LYS A 47 -0.52 1.24 -21.34
C LYS A 47 -1.65 2.23 -21.09
N PHE A 48 -2.60 2.32 -22.03
CA PHE A 48 -3.83 3.08 -21.81
C PHE A 48 -4.57 2.56 -20.59
N THR A 49 -5.07 3.48 -19.75
CA THR A 49 -5.97 3.20 -18.64
C THR A 49 -7.30 2.64 -19.13
N VAL A 50 -8.09 2.04 -18.23
CA VAL A 50 -9.34 1.37 -18.63
C VAL A 50 -10.32 2.36 -19.25
N HIS A 51 -10.52 3.52 -18.64
CA HIS A 51 -11.43 4.54 -19.15
C HIS A 51 -10.97 5.09 -20.51
N LYS A 52 -9.67 5.25 -20.70
CA LYS A 52 -9.10 5.73 -21.97
C LYS A 52 -9.20 4.72 -23.10
N LYS A 53 -9.03 3.43 -22.79
CA LYS A 53 -9.08 2.35 -23.77
C LYS A 53 -10.50 1.98 -24.19
N TYR A 54 -11.45 2.08 -23.27
CA TYR A 54 -12.84 1.68 -23.48
C TYR A 54 -13.79 2.88 -23.32
N ASN A 55 -14.14 3.26 -22.12
CA ASN A 55 -14.85 4.47 -21.71
C ASN A 55 -14.94 4.54 -20.17
N GLU A 56 -15.42 5.67 -19.64
CA GLU A 56 -15.56 5.92 -18.20
C GLU A 56 -16.51 4.92 -17.53
N ALA A 57 -17.65 4.61 -18.13
CA ALA A 57 -18.61 3.66 -17.57
C ALA A 57 -18.00 2.28 -17.36
N ILE A 58 -17.19 1.82 -18.32
CA ILE A 58 -16.45 0.54 -18.18
C ILE A 58 -15.38 0.67 -17.08
N GLY A 59 -14.71 1.82 -16.96
CA GLY A 59 -13.77 2.08 -15.88
C GLY A 59 -14.42 1.91 -14.49
N VAL A 60 -15.57 2.55 -14.28
CA VAL A 60 -16.34 2.42 -13.03
C VAL A 60 -16.73 0.97 -12.76
N LEU A 61 -17.35 0.28 -13.74
CA LEU A 61 -17.82 -1.10 -13.56
C LEU A 61 -16.68 -2.10 -13.32
N VAL A 62 -15.51 -1.89 -13.94
CA VAL A 62 -14.32 -2.74 -13.69
C VAL A 62 -13.84 -2.58 -12.24
N GLY A 63 -13.78 -1.36 -11.72
CA GLY A 63 -13.45 -1.13 -10.33
C GLY A 63 -14.45 -1.77 -9.37
N ASP A 64 -15.76 -1.61 -9.62
CA ASP A 64 -16.84 -2.21 -8.80
C ASP A 64 -16.75 -3.73 -8.73
N VAL A 65 -16.50 -4.38 -9.87
CA VAL A 65 -16.35 -5.84 -9.94
C VAL A 65 -15.11 -6.28 -9.17
N LEU A 66 -13.96 -5.65 -9.37
CA LEU A 66 -12.72 -6.00 -8.68
C LEU A 66 -12.87 -5.85 -7.16
N LEU A 67 -13.47 -4.75 -6.69
CA LEU A 67 -13.75 -4.53 -5.28
C LEU A 67 -14.65 -5.63 -4.71
N THR A 68 -15.74 -5.96 -5.39
CA THR A 68 -16.71 -6.97 -4.95
C THR A 68 -16.08 -8.37 -4.93
N GLU A 69 -15.38 -8.75 -5.99
CA GLU A 69 -14.73 -10.06 -6.12
C GLU A 69 -13.60 -10.26 -5.11
N ALA A 70 -12.92 -9.21 -4.64
CA ALA A 70 -11.92 -9.32 -3.58
C ALA A 70 -12.50 -9.96 -2.31
N PHE A 71 -13.70 -9.56 -1.90
CA PHE A 71 -14.39 -10.17 -0.77
C PHE A 71 -14.94 -11.55 -1.11
N GLY A 72 -15.42 -11.73 -2.35
CA GLY A 72 -15.91 -13.01 -2.87
C GLY A 72 -14.84 -14.10 -2.83
N ILE A 73 -13.59 -13.79 -3.20
CA ILE A 73 -12.45 -14.72 -3.13
C ILE A 73 -12.26 -15.24 -1.70
N ILE A 74 -12.27 -14.38 -0.69
CA ILE A 74 -12.09 -14.79 0.71
C ILE A 74 -13.30 -15.57 1.23
N ALA A 75 -14.50 -15.09 0.96
CA ALA A 75 -15.74 -15.73 1.42
C ALA A 75 -15.89 -17.16 0.89
N ASN A 76 -15.55 -17.39 -0.39
CA ASN A 76 -15.65 -18.68 -1.07
C ASN A 76 -14.40 -19.57 -0.93
N SER A 77 -13.35 -19.11 -0.22
CA SER A 77 -12.14 -19.90 0.00
C SER A 77 -12.44 -21.27 0.58
N LYS A 78 -11.81 -22.30 0.03
CA LYS A 78 -11.87 -23.68 0.56
C LYS A 78 -10.68 -23.99 1.48
N SER A 79 -9.70 -23.12 1.50
CA SER A 79 -8.45 -23.28 2.28
C SER A 79 -8.50 -22.56 3.64
N LEU A 80 -9.40 -21.57 3.82
CA LEU A 80 -9.57 -20.80 5.05
C LEU A 80 -10.72 -21.36 5.92
N GLY A 81 -10.48 -21.43 7.23
CA GLY A 81 -11.55 -21.71 8.21
C GLY A 81 -12.52 -20.53 8.34
N ASN A 82 -13.77 -20.78 8.75
CA ASN A 82 -14.79 -19.74 8.85
C ASN A 82 -14.40 -18.58 9.78
N LYS A 83 -13.74 -18.84 10.91
CA LYS A 83 -13.21 -17.81 11.83
C LYS A 83 -12.28 -16.86 11.06
N ASN A 84 -11.30 -17.42 10.34
CA ASN A 84 -10.30 -16.63 9.62
C ASN A 84 -10.92 -15.86 8.47
N LYS A 85 -11.89 -16.44 7.74
CA LYS A 85 -12.64 -15.73 6.67
C LYS A 85 -13.30 -14.47 7.21
N ILE A 86 -14.03 -14.59 8.31
CA ILE A 86 -14.75 -13.46 8.91
C ILE A 86 -13.77 -12.40 9.37
N GLU A 87 -12.69 -12.78 10.06
CA GLU A 87 -11.68 -11.85 10.53
C GLU A 87 -10.96 -11.16 9.37
N ILE A 88 -10.57 -11.90 8.32
CA ILE A 88 -9.92 -11.35 7.12
C ILE A 88 -10.85 -10.38 6.39
N ILE A 89 -12.14 -10.74 6.18
CA ILE A 89 -13.12 -9.86 5.53
C ILE A 89 -13.29 -8.57 6.34
N SER A 90 -13.41 -8.67 7.67
CA SER A 90 -13.54 -7.52 8.56
C SER A 90 -12.31 -6.60 8.45
N LYS A 91 -11.11 -7.16 8.52
CA LYS A 91 -9.85 -6.41 8.40
C LYS A 91 -9.64 -5.82 7.00
N LEU A 92 -9.96 -6.57 5.95
CA LEU A 92 -9.89 -6.07 4.57
C LEU A 92 -10.83 -4.88 4.36
N SER A 93 -12.06 -4.95 4.91
CA SER A 93 -13.03 -3.85 4.88
C SER A 93 -12.53 -2.63 5.67
N GLU A 94 -11.90 -2.83 6.84
CA GLU A 94 -11.28 -1.76 7.62
C GLU A 94 -10.16 -1.07 6.82
N TYR A 95 -9.25 -1.87 6.23
CA TYR A 95 -8.05 -1.35 5.56
C TYR A 95 -8.34 -0.74 4.18
N ALA A 96 -9.31 -1.26 3.45
CA ALA A 96 -9.68 -0.73 2.14
C ALA A 96 -10.73 0.39 2.21
N GLY A 97 -11.56 0.39 3.26
CA GLY A 97 -12.76 1.23 3.39
C GLY A 97 -12.52 2.62 3.96
N PHE A 98 -13.57 3.15 4.61
CA PHE A 98 -13.61 4.51 5.14
C PHE A 98 -12.51 4.81 6.18
N PHE A 99 -12.20 3.84 7.06
CA PHE A 99 -11.13 3.97 8.05
C PHE A 99 -9.74 3.55 7.51
N GLY A 100 -9.63 3.37 6.21
CA GLY A 100 -8.45 2.91 5.50
C GLY A 100 -8.16 3.71 4.24
N MET A 101 -7.89 2.98 3.15
CA MET A 101 -7.43 3.53 1.88
C MET A 101 -8.40 4.56 1.28
N VAL A 102 -9.70 4.27 1.25
CA VAL A 102 -10.71 5.21 0.70
C VAL A 102 -10.79 6.48 1.54
N GLY A 103 -10.74 6.37 2.88
CA GLY A 103 -10.70 7.56 3.74
C GLY A 103 -9.43 8.38 3.56
N GLY A 104 -8.28 7.73 3.34
CA GLY A 104 -7.02 8.39 3.01
C GLY A 104 -7.10 9.12 1.67
N GLN A 105 -7.66 8.48 0.64
CA GLN A 105 -7.89 9.09 -0.68
C GLN A 105 -8.81 10.31 -0.59
N PHE A 106 -9.90 10.23 0.20
CA PHE A 106 -10.80 11.37 0.40
C PHE A 106 -10.06 12.58 0.99
N VAL A 107 -9.24 12.38 2.03
CA VAL A 107 -8.48 13.47 2.65
C VAL A 107 -7.39 13.99 1.69
N ASP A 108 -6.78 13.13 0.87
CA ASP A 108 -5.81 13.53 -0.15
C ASP A 108 -6.46 14.47 -1.17
N MET A 109 -7.62 14.12 -1.73
CA MET A 109 -8.38 14.97 -2.67
C MET A 109 -8.82 16.30 -2.03
N GLU A 110 -9.31 16.29 -0.78
CA GLU A 110 -9.66 17.52 -0.05
C GLU A 110 -8.45 18.41 0.22
N SER A 111 -7.25 17.85 0.16
CA SER A 111 -5.99 18.54 0.41
C SER A 111 -5.33 19.09 -0.86
N GLU A 112 -5.85 18.77 -2.04
CA GLU A 112 -5.32 19.26 -3.32
C GLU A 112 -5.37 20.80 -3.41
N ASN A 113 -4.30 21.38 -3.95
CA ASN A 113 -4.13 22.82 -4.07
C ASN A 113 -4.19 23.58 -2.72
N LYS A 114 -3.91 22.87 -1.61
CA LYS A 114 -3.86 23.47 -0.26
C LYS A 114 -2.55 23.07 0.42
N LYS A 115 -1.98 23.99 1.20
CA LYS A 115 -0.93 23.64 2.15
C LYS A 115 -1.58 22.99 3.36
N VAL A 116 -1.18 21.77 3.67
CA VAL A 116 -1.68 21.02 4.83
C VAL A 116 -0.62 20.89 5.92
N GLU A 117 -1.09 20.74 7.15
CA GLU A 117 -0.23 20.48 8.30
C GLU A 117 0.36 19.05 8.23
N ILE A 118 1.50 18.86 8.89
CA ILE A 118 2.20 17.56 8.89
C ILE A 118 1.35 16.40 9.36
N ASP A 119 0.43 16.61 10.28
CA ASP A 119 -0.44 15.53 10.79
C ASP A 119 -1.46 15.09 9.74
N THR A 120 -1.94 16.00 8.89
CA THR A 120 -2.79 15.68 7.73
C THR A 120 -2.00 14.87 6.71
N LEU A 121 -0.77 15.28 6.37
CA LEU A 121 0.10 14.53 5.48
C LEU A 121 0.37 13.11 6.00
N LYS A 122 0.71 12.98 7.29
CA LYS A 122 0.90 11.66 7.92
C LYS A 122 -0.36 10.80 7.87
N TYR A 123 -1.54 11.41 8.06
CA TYR A 123 -2.82 10.71 7.95
C TYR A 123 -3.02 10.15 6.53
N ILE A 124 -2.84 11.00 5.50
CA ILE A 124 -2.95 10.60 4.09
C ILE A 124 -2.02 9.40 3.82
N HIS A 125 -0.75 9.51 4.16
CA HIS A 125 0.25 8.47 3.93
C HIS A 125 -0.08 7.17 4.67
N ALA A 126 -0.48 7.26 5.93
CA ALA A 126 -0.83 6.10 6.73
C ALA A 126 -2.08 5.38 6.22
N HIS A 127 -3.05 6.12 5.65
CA HIS A 127 -4.34 5.57 5.23
C HIS A 127 -4.38 5.23 3.75
N LYS A 128 -4.11 6.18 2.85
CA LYS A 128 -4.15 5.96 1.39
C LYS A 128 -3.24 4.79 0.96
N THR A 129 -2.03 4.73 1.49
CA THR A 129 -1.02 3.72 1.12
C THR A 129 -0.72 2.72 2.25
N GLY A 130 -0.49 3.23 3.47
CA GLY A 130 -0.01 2.42 4.59
C GLY A 130 -0.96 1.32 5.03
N LYS A 131 -2.27 1.55 4.99
CA LYS A 131 -3.29 0.56 5.37
C LYS A 131 -3.26 -0.68 4.48
N LEU A 132 -3.09 -0.52 3.17
CA LEU A 132 -3.03 -1.66 2.26
C LEU A 132 -1.73 -2.45 2.39
N LEU A 133 -0.61 -1.78 2.69
CA LEU A 133 0.65 -2.43 3.05
C LEU A 133 0.51 -3.22 4.37
N THR A 134 -0.21 -2.67 5.35
CA THR A 134 -0.51 -3.38 6.60
C THR A 134 -1.38 -4.61 6.33
N ALA A 135 -2.40 -4.50 5.48
CA ALA A 135 -3.22 -5.63 5.06
C ALA A 135 -2.38 -6.75 4.43
N ALA A 136 -1.38 -6.40 3.59
CA ALA A 136 -0.50 -7.38 2.94
C ALA A 136 0.37 -8.18 3.93
N ILE A 137 0.58 -7.67 5.13
CA ILE A 137 1.30 -8.34 6.23
C ILE A 137 0.32 -9.04 7.17
N GLU A 138 -0.73 -8.36 7.65
CA GLU A 138 -1.59 -8.88 8.70
C GLU A 138 -2.54 -9.97 8.23
N LEU A 139 -3.16 -9.85 7.04
CA LEU A 139 -4.13 -10.84 6.58
C LEU A 139 -3.52 -12.25 6.39
N PRO A 140 -2.31 -12.41 5.82
CA PRO A 140 -1.63 -13.70 5.83
C PRO A 140 -1.35 -14.26 7.23
N MET A 141 -1.08 -13.41 8.22
CA MET A 141 -0.85 -13.87 9.59
C MET A 141 -2.14 -14.41 10.21
N ILE A 142 -3.29 -13.76 9.98
CA ILE A 142 -4.61 -14.28 10.38
C ILE A 142 -4.86 -15.66 9.76
N ALA A 143 -4.60 -15.82 8.45
CA ALA A 143 -4.77 -17.09 7.76
C ALA A 143 -3.89 -18.23 8.29
N LEU A 144 -2.75 -17.88 8.88
CA LEU A 144 -1.79 -18.81 9.46
C LEU A 144 -1.96 -18.98 10.97
N ASP A 145 -3.03 -18.42 11.56
CA ASP A 145 -3.31 -18.46 12.99
C ASP A 145 -2.17 -17.88 13.85
N ILE A 146 -1.48 -16.86 13.34
CA ILE A 146 -0.43 -16.12 14.06
C ILE A 146 -1.11 -14.98 14.82
N GLU A 147 -1.09 -15.05 16.14
CA GLU A 147 -1.75 -14.11 17.06
C GLU A 147 -0.76 -13.50 18.03
N GLY A 148 -1.23 -12.53 18.83
CA GLY A 148 -0.49 -11.90 19.95
C GLY A 148 0.68 -11.04 19.48
N GLU A 149 1.71 -10.95 20.33
CA GLU A 149 2.83 -10.02 20.16
C GLU A 149 3.52 -10.10 18.80
N LYS A 150 3.67 -11.30 18.23
CA LYS A 150 4.26 -11.47 16.89
C LYS A 150 3.46 -10.75 15.81
N ARG A 151 2.13 -10.85 15.87
CA ARG A 151 1.26 -10.16 14.89
C ARG A 151 1.33 -8.65 15.10
N GLU A 152 1.29 -8.19 16.33
CA GLU A 152 1.40 -6.76 16.68
C GLU A 152 2.71 -6.15 16.20
N LYS A 153 3.85 -6.82 16.40
CA LYS A 153 5.16 -6.41 15.90
C LYS A 153 5.24 -6.35 14.38
N MET A 154 4.65 -7.31 13.67
CA MET A 154 4.60 -7.26 12.21
C MET A 154 3.66 -6.16 11.69
N VAL A 155 2.59 -5.85 12.39
CA VAL A 155 1.73 -4.69 12.08
C VAL A 155 2.50 -3.39 12.32
N GLU A 156 3.27 -3.26 13.39
CA GLU A 156 4.16 -2.12 13.64
C GLU A 156 5.20 -1.98 12.52
N TYR A 157 5.87 -3.07 12.16
CA TYR A 157 6.81 -3.12 11.04
C TYR A 157 6.17 -2.64 9.72
N SER A 158 4.97 -3.10 9.39
CA SER A 158 4.27 -2.72 8.16
C SER A 158 3.93 -1.23 8.11
N LYS A 159 3.57 -0.63 9.25
CA LYS A 159 3.33 0.82 9.36
C LYS A 159 4.60 1.62 9.09
N LEU A 160 5.74 1.18 9.62
CA LEU A 160 7.04 1.80 9.34
C LEU A 160 7.38 1.70 7.85
N LEU A 161 7.15 0.55 7.20
CA LEU A 161 7.33 0.41 5.75
C LEU A 161 6.40 1.36 4.96
N GLY A 162 5.16 1.54 5.38
CA GLY A 162 4.22 2.46 4.74
C GLY A 162 4.73 3.90 4.76
N ILE A 163 5.25 4.35 5.91
CA ILE A 163 5.83 5.69 6.06
C ILE A 163 7.10 5.81 5.20
N THR A 164 7.99 4.82 5.24
CA THR A 164 9.22 4.85 4.43
C THR A 164 8.94 4.86 2.95
N PHE A 165 7.90 4.15 2.50
CA PHE A 165 7.47 4.14 1.11
C PHE A 165 7.11 5.56 0.66
N GLN A 166 6.28 6.26 1.41
CA GLN A 166 5.82 7.61 1.04
C GLN A 166 6.92 8.66 1.13
N ILE A 167 7.75 8.65 2.19
CA ILE A 167 8.90 9.56 2.27
C ILE A 167 9.85 9.34 1.08
N LYS A 168 10.04 8.08 0.68
CA LYS A 168 10.89 7.76 -0.48
C LYS A 168 10.27 8.21 -1.79
N ASP A 169 8.93 8.10 -1.97
CA ASP A 169 8.22 8.66 -3.14
C ASP A 169 8.42 10.17 -3.21
N ASP A 170 8.13 10.89 -2.13
CA ASP A 170 8.30 12.34 -2.03
C ASP A 170 9.74 12.79 -2.37
N ILE A 171 10.75 12.01 -1.97
CA ILE A 171 12.15 12.28 -2.30
C ILE A 171 12.41 12.03 -3.79
N LEU A 172 11.91 10.92 -4.34
CA LEU A 172 12.09 10.56 -5.74
C LEU A 172 11.43 11.55 -6.69
N ASP A 173 10.31 12.14 -6.32
CA ASP A 173 9.63 13.18 -7.10
C ASP A 173 10.50 14.44 -7.29
N ILE A 174 11.43 14.69 -6.38
CA ILE A 174 12.37 15.83 -6.47
C ILE A 174 13.69 15.42 -7.15
N GLU A 175 14.22 14.21 -6.84
CA GLU A 175 15.55 13.77 -7.29
C GLU A 175 15.52 12.92 -8.54
N GLY A 176 14.33 12.41 -8.92
CA GLY A 176 14.21 11.48 -10.03
C GLY A 176 14.49 12.16 -11.36
N ASP A 177 15.34 11.57 -12.17
CA ASP A 177 15.56 11.99 -13.55
C ASP A 177 14.30 11.68 -14.39
N PHE A 178 13.87 12.65 -15.20
CA PHE A 178 12.71 12.55 -16.09
C PHE A 178 12.75 11.30 -17.00
N GLU A 179 13.95 10.84 -17.39
CA GLU A 179 14.14 9.62 -18.20
C GLU A 179 13.89 8.32 -17.44
N GLU A 180 14.07 8.30 -16.10
CA GLU A 180 13.86 7.10 -15.27
C GLU A 180 12.42 6.97 -14.75
N ILE A 181 11.73 8.09 -14.45
CA ILE A 181 10.39 8.09 -13.83
C ILE A 181 9.28 8.01 -14.89
N GLY A 182 9.53 8.49 -16.12
CA GLY A 182 8.59 8.41 -17.26
C GLY A 182 7.31 9.25 -17.09
N LYS A 183 7.26 10.14 -16.11
CA LYS A 183 6.23 11.18 -15.90
C LYS A 183 6.90 12.49 -15.48
N LYS A 184 6.30 13.62 -15.89
CA LYS A 184 6.56 14.89 -15.18
C LYS A 184 6.03 14.75 -13.77
N SER A 185 6.74 15.29 -12.78
CA SER A 185 6.29 15.34 -11.40
C SER A 185 4.97 16.12 -11.32
N ASN A 186 3.85 15.42 -11.20
CA ASN A 186 2.54 16.06 -11.05
C ASN A 186 2.44 16.81 -9.72
N ASP A 187 3.19 16.40 -8.69
CA ASP A 187 3.13 16.99 -7.35
C ASP A 187 3.75 18.38 -7.30
N VAL A 188 4.75 18.68 -8.13
CA VAL A 188 5.30 20.05 -8.28
C VAL A 188 4.33 20.97 -9.03
N GLU A 189 3.61 20.44 -10.03
CA GLU A 189 2.59 21.20 -10.77
C GLU A 189 1.33 21.45 -9.93
N ASN A 190 1.01 20.54 -8.99
CA ASN A 190 -0.21 20.59 -8.15
C ASN A 190 0.00 21.21 -6.76
N GLU A 191 1.15 21.83 -6.46
CA GLU A 191 1.48 22.41 -5.15
C GLU A 191 1.23 21.46 -3.94
N LYS A 192 1.34 20.14 -4.14
CA LYS A 192 1.09 19.16 -3.07
C LYS A 192 2.11 19.31 -1.94
N THR A 193 1.62 19.23 -0.71
CA THR A 193 2.46 19.16 0.47
C THR A 193 3.17 17.81 0.55
N THR A 194 4.51 17.80 0.67
CA THR A 194 5.35 16.61 0.76
C THR A 194 6.30 16.71 1.94
N TYR A 195 6.94 15.61 2.35
CA TYR A 195 7.98 15.66 3.40
C TYR A 195 9.09 16.66 3.07
N PRO A 196 9.68 16.67 1.85
CA PRO A 196 10.69 17.65 1.49
C PRO A 196 10.17 19.10 1.47
N SER A 197 8.90 19.33 1.16
CA SER A 197 8.34 20.70 1.20
C SER A 197 8.19 21.26 2.62
N ILE A 198 8.04 20.37 3.63
CA ILE A 198 7.90 20.75 5.04
C ILE A 198 9.26 20.81 5.74
N PHE A 199 10.11 19.80 5.55
CA PHE A 199 11.33 19.59 6.32
C PHE A 199 12.61 19.91 5.54
N GLY A 200 12.53 20.05 4.23
CA GLY A 200 13.68 20.04 3.33
C GLY A 200 14.16 18.62 2.99
N LEU A 201 14.92 18.53 1.89
CA LEU A 201 15.35 17.25 1.32
C LEU A 201 16.27 16.45 2.27
N ASP A 202 17.26 17.11 2.88
CA ASP A 202 18.23 16.45 3.76
C ASP A 202 17.57 15.85 5.01
N GLU A 203 16.65 16.60 5.61
CA GLU A 203 15.92 16.11 6.78
C GLU A 203 14.95 14.98 6.42
N SER A 204 14.32 15.04 5.24
CA SER A 204 13.48 13.95 4.74
C SER A 204 14.28 12.66 4.53
N LYS A 205 15.50 12.76 4.00
CA LYS A 205 16.43 11.62 3.90
C LYS A 205 16.84 11.08 5.27
N ARG A 206 17.10 11.96 6.24
CA ARG A 206 17.41 11.55 7.62
C ARG A 206 16.24 10.79 8.25
N LEU A 207 15.02 11.32 8.11
CA LEU A 207 13.80 10.68 8.61
C LEU A 207 13.57 9.31 7.94
N LEU A 208 13.78 9.20 6.63
CA LEU A 208 13.70 7.93 5.90
C LEU A 208 14.62 6.88 6.54
N GLN A 209 15.90 7.23 6.79
CA GLN A 209 16.85 6.30 7.41
C GLN A 209 16.43 5.92 8.83
N GLU A 210 15.94 6.86 9.61
CA GLU A 210 15.45 6.59 10.97
C GLU A 210 14.29 5.57 10.99
N TYR A 211 13.32 5.72 10.09
CA TYR A 211 12.20 4.76 9.98
C TYR A 211 12.67 3.38 9.47
N LEU A 212 13.61 3.34 8.53
CA LEU A 212 14.21 2.08 8.06
C LEU A 212 14.95 1.35 9.19
N GLU A 213 15.71 2.06 10.02
CA GLU A 213 16.41 1.48 11.17
C GLU A 213 15.44 0.91 12.20
N LYS A 214 14.35 1.65 12.50
CA LYS A 214 13.29 1.13 13.37
C LYS A 214 12.67 -0.14 12.82
N ALA A 215 12.39 -0.20 11.51
CA ALA A 215 11.85 -1.38 10.86
C ALA A 215 12.84 -2.57 10.90
N ARG A 216 14.13 -2.33 10.60
CA ARG A 216 15.18 -3.37 10.72
C ARG A 216 15.31 -3.90 12.14
N LYS A 217 15.20 -3.02 13.14
CA LYS A 217 15.30 -3.40 14.55
C LYS A 217 14.19 -4.39 14.93
N ILE A 218 12.94 -4.16 14.54
CA ILE A 218 11.84 -5.09 14.80
C ILE A 218 12.17 -6.47 14.20
N ILE A 219 12.67 -6.52 12.96
CA ILE A 219 13.00 -7.81 12.32
C ILE A 219 14.18 -8.50 12.98
N SER A 220 15.19 -7.73 13.42
CA SER A 220 16.37 -8.28 14.09
C SER A 220 16.04 -8.84 15.47
N ASP A 221 15.29 -8.08 16.26
CA ASP A 221 15.01 -8.39 17.68
C ASP A 221 13.90 -9.44 17.81
N ASP A 222 12.79 -9.30 17.08
CA ASP A 222 11.57 -10.08 17.28
C ASP A 222 11.45 -11.26 16.27
N PHE A 223 12.20 -11.24 15.15
CA PHE A 223 12.09 -12.23 14.08
C PHE A 223 13.44 -12.88 13.68
N ASN A 224 14.40 -12.93 14.61
CA ASN A 224 15.72 -13.54 14.43
C ASN A 224 16.46 -13.06 13.17
N GLY A 225 16.33 -11.78 12.83
CA GLY A 225 16.98 -11.20 11.67
C GLY A 225 16.57 -11.86 10.34
N ASN A 226 15.29 -12.16 10.17
CA ASN A 226 14.80 -12.82 8.96
C ASN A 226 15.24 -12.04 7.70
N GLN A 227 16.16 -12.65 6.95
CA GLN A 227 16.87 -12.03 5.83
C GLN A 227 15.92 -11.44 4.78
N LEU A 228 14.81 -12.11 4.50
CA LEU A 228 13.87 -11.68 3.47
C LEU A 228 13.13 -10.39 3.85
N PHE A 229 12.78 -10.22 5.14
CA PHE A 229 12.19 -8.97 5.62
C PHE A 229 13.23 -7.84 5.71
N LEU A 230 14.47 -8.15 6.02
CA LEU A 230 15.57 -7.16 5.95
C LEU A 230 15.79 -6.68 4.51
N GLU A 231 15.86 -7.62 3.54
CA GLU A 231 15.96 -7.27 2.11
C GLU A 231 14.75 -6.46 1.62
N LEU A 232 13.53 -6.78 2.10
CA LEU A 232 12.35 -5.98 1.80
C LEU A 232 12.47 -4.56 2.36
N THR A 233 12.95 -4.41 3.59
CA THR A 233 13.18 -3.10 4.22
C THR A 233 14.18 -2.29 3.40
N ASP A 234 15.28 -2.91 3.00
CA ASP A 234 16.31 -2.26 2.17
C ASP A 234 15.78 -1.87 0.79
N TYR A 235 14.93 -2.70 0.18
CA TYR A 235 14.27 -2.38 -1.09
C TYR A 235 13.41 -1.12 -0.98
N PHE A 236 12.63 -0.95 0.10
CA PHE A 236 11.81 0.24 0.31
C PHE A 236 12.64 1.52 0.43
N GLY A 237 13.84 1.43 1.02
CA GLY A 237 14.75 2.57 1.15
C GLY A 237 15.54 2.90 -0.13
N ASN A 238 15.88 1.87 -0.92
CA ASN A 238 16.84 1.99 -2.03
C ASN A 238 16.20 1.95 -3.42
N ARG A 239 14.87 1.81 -3.54
CA ARG A 239 14.19 1.81 -4.83
C ARG A 239 14.44 3.12 -5.59
N LYS A 240 14.53 3.02 -6.91
CA LYS A 240 14.73 4.13 -7.84
C LYS A 240 13.46 4.52 -8.60
N LYS A 241 12.42 3.73 -8.41
CA LYS A 241 11.09 3.90 -9.05
C LYS A 241 10.00 3.53 -8.07
#